data_016c0ed34d899506dc2d7dd11599bc90
#
_entry.id   016c0ed34d899506dc2d7dd11599bc90
#
_cell.length_a   1.000
_cell.length_b   1.000
_cell.length_c   1.000
_cell.angle_alpha   90.00
_cell.angle_beta   90.00
_cell.angle_gamma   90.00
#
_symmetry.space_group_name_H-M   'P 1'
#
loop_
_entity.id
_entity.type
_entity.pdbx_description
1 polymer ?
#
loop_
_entity_poly.entity_id
_entity_poly.type
_entity_poly.pdbx_seq_one_letter_code
_entity_poly.pdbx_strand_id
1 'polypeptide(L)'
;MKYLLSIFLALCGFSSLAQNHYLLRGYVTNTNAEPLEGVYVRSSNQGVGTITNEKGQYELRILEGLNRVSYCFIGYQTQQLDLVIKQGVTQNIRLKVSENEIGTVEINNRRKDLSYDIIRQVIEKRAEYENQYTTQKRHIYVKSVERNTSIKKNKKEEEKKDEDVLEEPKDTSPNLNLFEGDFTQHLKSPSGFKEEKEAAKKLGNQRTLFYTSTTDADFNFNNNLIYVKRLGDNQYISPISATALLAYKYKLLGSRYEEDLKIYTIRVSPRKMGNALFKGEIEVWDSLFTLKRVNLAVSKNSLILYDAFNIQQSYVFVDGKKVLDKENLTWTIKTKSGKSEGYCDVTYSQYVFDSLYAKRFFNAEIGTTKEDAYEKDTSFWAKIRPVPLTGEEAAYIDYQDSIKRVHTSKVYLDSIDSVFNKITFLKLAWSGFGHINREKKTLWSFDPAIGL
;
A
#
# COMPACT_ATOMS: atom_id res chain seq x y z
N MET A 1 -44.30 32.79 -25.60
CA MET A 1 -42.92 33.36 -25.76
C MET A 1 -42.01 33.20 -24.54
N LYS A 2 -42.48 33.30 -23.30
CA LYS A 2 -41.66 33.12 -22.09
C LYS A 2 -41.12 31.70 -21.89
N TYR A 3 -41.84 30.67 -22.28
CA TYR A 3 -41.42 29.24 -22.12
C TYR A 3 -40.40 28.77 -23.19
N LEU A 4 -40.39 29.37 -24.36
CA LEU A 4 -39.41 29.09 -25.42
C LEU A 4 -38.03 29.64 -25.08
N LEU A 5 -37.96 30.79 -24.38
CA LEU A 5 -36.73 31.38 -23.92
C LEU A 5 -36.08 30.55 -22.76
N SER A 6 -36.92 29.97 -21.89
CA SER A 6 -36.43 29.09 -20.79
C SER A 6 -35.90 27.76 -21.30
N ILE A 7 -36.47 27.19 -22.36
CA ILE A 7 -35.98 25.94 -22.97
C ILE A 7 -34.67 26.20 -23.72
N PHE A 8 -34.51 27.36 -24.36
CA PHE A 8 -33.26 27.74 -25.03
C PHE A 8 -32.11 27.97 -24.03
N LEU A 9 -32.39 28.55 -22.85
CA LEU A 9 -31.40 28.72 -21.78
C LEU A 9 -30.98 27.37 -21.13
N ALA A 10 -31.90 26.41 -21.06
CA ALA A 10 -31.61 25.08 -20.53
C ALA A 10 -30.75 24.21 -21.47
N LEU A 11 -30.82 24.43 -22.79
CA LEU A 11 -30.01 23.71 -23.79
C LEU A 11 -28.56 24.25 -23.89
N CYS A 12 -28.31 25.50 -23.48
CA CYS A 12 -26.94 26.06 -23.51
C CYS A 12 -26.04 25.63 -22.32
N GLY A 13 -26.61 24.95 -21.31
CA GLY A 13 -25.91 24.58 -20.09
C GLY A 13 -25.06 23.29 -20.15
N PHE A 14 -25.13 22.51 -21.21
CA PHE A 14 -24.40 21.22 -21.33
C PHE A 14 -23.34 21.22 -22.43
N SER A 15 -22.55 22.26 -22.51
CA SER A 15 -21.26 22.13 -23.18
C SER A 15 -20.30 21.39 -22.24
N SER A 16 -20.45 20.08 -22.10
CA SER A 16 -19.39 19.21 -21.57
C SER A 16 -18.16 19.39 -22.45
N LEU A 17 -17.17 20.13 -21.99
CA LEU A 17 -15.85 20.12 -22.60
C LEU A 17 -15.31 18.71 -22.47
N ALA A 18 -15.57 17.87 -23.46
CA ALA A 18 -14.95 16.57 -23.59
C ALA A 18 -13.45 16.79 -23.72
N GLN A 19 -12.70 16.62 -22.65
CA GLN A 19 -11.23 16.70 -22.69
C GLN A 19 -10.72 15.50 -23.48
N ASN A 20 -10.00 15.77 -24.55
CA ASN A 20 -9.40 14.73 -25.39
C ASN A 20 -8.28 14.03 -24.62
N HIS A 21 -8.38 12.71 -24.52
CA HIS A 21 -7.33 11.86 -23.96
C HIS A 21 -6.61 11.17 -25.09
N TYR A 22 -5.29 11.19 -25.02
CA TYR A 22 -4.41 10.49 -25.94
C TYR A 22 -3.58 9.45 -25.22
N LEU A 23 -3.02 8.54 -25.98
CA LEU A 23 -2.24 7.43 -25.47
C LEU A 23 -0.74 7.74 -25.64
N LEU A 24 -0.04 7.83 -24.52
CA LEU A 24 1.42 7.87 -24.47
C LEU A 24 1.93 6.45 -24.22
N ARG A 25 2.72 5.93 -25.15
CA ARG A 25 3.29 4.57 -25.11
C ARG A 25 4.80 4.61 -25.27
N GLY A 26 5.48 3.53 -24.93
CA GLY A 26 6.91 3.38 -25.20
C GLY A 26 7.54 2.24 -24.45
N TYR A 27 8.87 2.20 -24.53
CA TYR A 27 9.72 1.26 -23.83
C TYR A 27 10.66 2.01 -22.91
N VAL A 28 10.92 1.45 -21.74
CA VAL A 28 11.97 1.94 -20.85
C VAL A 28 13.06 0.87 -20.76
N THR A 29 14.29 1.26 -21.05
CA THR A 29 15.47 0.40 -20.99
C THR A 29 16.57 1.02 -20.15
N ASN A 30 17.54 0.22 -19.74
CA ASN A 30 18.79 0.71 -19.18
C ASN A 30 19.79 1.13 -20.28
N THR A 31 21.00 1.53 -19.88
CA THR A 31 22.08 1.90 -20.81
C THR A 31 22.55 0.75 -21.69
N ASN A 32 22.36 -0.49 -21.28
CA ASN A 32 22.71 -1.70 -22.02
C ASN A 32 21.56 -2.16 -22.96
N ALA A 33 20.50 -1.35 -23.11
CA ALA A 33 19.30 -1.68 -23.88
C ALA A 33 18.47 -2.86 -23.30
N GLU A 34 18.67 -3.23 -22.06
CA GLU A 34 17.86 -4.23 -21.37
C GLU A 34 16.53 -3.58 -20.89
N PRO A 35 15.39 -4.27 -21.05
CA PRO A 35 14.11 -3.74 -20.62
C PRO A 35 14.05 -3.60 -19.09
N LEU A 36 13.45 -2.52 -18.60
CA LEU A 36 13.27 -2.26 -17.18
C LEU A 36 11.80 -2.45 -16.81
N GLU A 37 11.51 -3.50 -16.05
CA GLU A 37 10.22 -3.74 -15.44
C GLU A 37 10.04 -2.89 -14.17
N GLY A 38 8.81 -2.41 -13.92
CA GLY A 38 8.48 -1.70 -12.69
C GLY A 38 8.90 -0.22 -12.68
N VAL A 39 9.30 0.35 -13.82
CA VAL A 39 9.57 1.79 -13.94
C VAL A 39 8.26 2.56 -13.80
N TYR A 40 8.21 3.49 -12.86
CA TYR A 40 7.06 4.35 -12.65
C TYR A 40 7.08 5.51 -13.64
N VAL A 41 6.02 5.59 -14.46
CA VAL A 41 5.82 6.65 -15.48
C VAL A 41 4.64 7.51 -15.03
N ARG A 42 4.87 8.78 -14.74
CA ARG A 42 3.85 9.68 -14.18
C ARG A 42 3.79 11.02 -14.91
N SER A 43 2.57 11.49 -15.19
CA SER A 43 2.33 12.90 -15.54
C SER A 43 2.11 13.72 -14.27
N SER A 44 3.03 14.65 -13.99
CA SER A 44 2.99 15.48 -12.79
C SER A 44 1.81 16.46 -12.81
N ASN A 45 1.39 16.93 -13.99
CA ASN A 45 0.32 17.91 -14.15
C ASN A 45 -1.07 17.33 -13.92
N GLN A 46 -1.24 16.03 -14.14
CA GLN A 46 -2.54 15.36 -14.10
C GLN A 46 -2.66 14.34 -12.98
N GLY A 47 -1.58 14.03 -12.30
CA GLY A 47 -1.57 13.04 -11.23
C GLY A 47 -1.78 11.58 -11.69
N VAL A 48 -1.81 11.32 -13.02
CA VAL A 48 -1.97 9.99 -13.57
C VAL A 48 -0.61 9.32 -13.79
N GLY A 49 -0.56 7.99 -13.64
CA GLY A 49 0.68 7.22 -13.82
C GLY A 49 0.42 5.78 -14.22
N THR A 50 1.47 5.10 -14.65
CA THR A 50 1.50 3.68 -15.00
C THR A 50 2.87 3.09 -14.65
N ILE A 51 3.01 1.77 -14.76
CA ILE A 51 4.28 1.06 -14.55
C ILE A 51 4.63 0.26 -15.80
N THR A 52 5.93 0.07 -16.07
CA THR A 52 6.39 -0.78 -17.16
C THR A 52 6.22 -2.26 -16.83
N ASN A 53 5.84 -3.06 -17.83
CA ASN A 53 5.77 -4.52 -17.74
C ASN A 53 7.15 -5.19 -17.86
N GLU A 54 7.21 -6.54 -17.82
CA GLU A 54 8.43 -7.36 -17.97
C GLU A 54 9.25 -7.05 -19.24
N LYS A 55 8.59 -6.55 -20.30
CA LYS A 55 9.22 -6.14 -21.55
C LYS A 55 9.63 -4.66 -21.57
N GLY A 56 9.53 -3.98 -20.41
CA GLY A 56 9.79 -2.55 -20.31
C GLY A 56 8.75 -1.65 -20.97
N GLN A 57 7.60 -2.19 -21.41
CA GLN A 57 6.55 -1.44 -22.11
C GLN A 57 5.66 -0.70 -21.12
N TYR A 58 5.23 0.51 -21.49
CA TYR A 58 4.24 1.27 -20.75
C TYR A 58 3.19 1.87 -21.67
N GLU A 59 2.02 2.10 -21.11
CA GLU A 59 0.90 2.80 -21.73
C GLU A 59 0.24 3.71 -20.69
N LEU A 60 0.12 5.00 -21.01
CA LEU A 60 -0.45 6.01 -20.13
C LEU A 60 -1.47 6.86 -20.88
N ARG A 61 -2.71 6.91 -20.40
CA ARG A 61 -3.72 7.85 -20.88
C ARG A 61 -3.49 9.23 -20.30
N ILE A 62 -3.37 10.23 -21.15
CA ILE A 62 -2.93 11.58 -20.80
C ILE A 62 -3.77 12.60 -21.56
N LEU A 63 -4.11 13.71 -20.95
CA LEU A 63 -4.87 14.79 -21.55
C LEU A 63 -4.05 15.53 -22.59
N GLU A 64 -4.76 16.11 -23.56
CA GLU A 64 -4.18 17.03 -24.54
C GLU A 64 -3.48 18.20 -23.84
N GLY A 65 -2.37 18.68 -24.42
CA GLY A 65 -1.62 19.83 -23.94
C GLY A 65 -0.21 19.51 -23.47
N LEU A 66 0.39 20.46 -22.74
CA LEU A 66 1.73 20.31 -22.16
C LEU A 66 1.69 19.42 -20.95
N ASN A 67 2.44 18.34 -20.98
CA ASN A 67 2.55 17.34 -19.90
C ASN A 67 4.00 17.15 -19.50
N ARG A 68 4.27 17.29 -18.19
CA ARG A 68 5.56 16.91 -17.62
C ARG A 68 5.49 15.46 -17.16
N VAL A 69 6.18 14.59 -17.88
CA VAL A 69 6.21 13.14 -17.61
C VAL A 69 7.54 12.77 -16.98
N SER A 70 7.49 12.14 -15.83
CA SER A 70 8.65 11.63 -15.10
C SER A 70 8.72 10.12 -15.15
N TYR A 71 9.94 9.58 -15.30
CA TYR A 71 10.28 8.18 -15.33
C TYR A 71 11.21 7.88 -14.17
N CYS A 72 10.71 7.15 -13.18
CA CYS A 72 11.42 6.87 -11.93
C CYS A 72 11.59 5.37 -11.73
N PHE A 73 12.83 4.94 -11.42
CA PHE A 73 13.11 3.55 -11.05
C PHE A 73 14.21 3.51 -9.99
N ILE A 74 14.11 2.58 -9.05
CA ILE A 74 15.07 2.45 -7.95
C ILE A 74 16.44 2.11 -8.53
N GLY A 75 17.47 2.86 -8.15
CA GLY A 75 18.83 2.68 -8.64
C GLY A 75 19.13 3.37 -9.99
N TYR A 76 18.19 4.14 -10.53
CA TYR A 76 18.34 4.88 -11.77
C TYR A 76 18.07 6.37 -11.58
N GLN A 77 18.69 7.22 -12.41
CA GLN A 77 18.42 8.64 -12.45
C GLN A 77 17.00 8.89 -12.95
N THR A 78 16.21 9.65 -12.19
CA THR A 78 14.89 10.07 -12.65
C THR A 78 15.01 10.95 -13.89
N GLN A 79 14.35 10.59 -14.96
CA GLN A 79 14.28 11.38 -16.18
C GLN A 79 12.94 12.08 -16.27
N GLN A 80 12.93 13.38 -16.58
CA GLN A 80 11.72 14.16 -16.79
C GLN A 80 11.72 14.73 -18.20
N LEU A 81 10.56 14.69 -18.87
CA LEU A 81 10.36 15.24 -20.20
C LEU A 81 9.08 16.08 -20.21
N ASP A 82 9.17 17.23 -20.84
CA ASP A 82 8.00 18.07 -21.15
C ASP A 82 7.50 17.71 -22.55
N LEU A 83 6.34 17.08 -22.64
CA LEU A 83 5.73 16.58 -23.86
C LEU A 83 4.47 17.37 -24.20
N VAL A 84 4.35 17.85 -25.44
CA VAL A 84 3.15 18.47 -25.94
C VAL A 84 2.32 17.39 -26.64
N ILE A 85 1.22 16.98 -26.01
CA ILE A 85 0.34 15.91 -26.48
C ILE A 85 -0.80 16.52 -27.31
N LYS A 86 -0.84 16.18 -28.61
CA LYS A 86 -1.91 16.55 -29.55
C LYS A 86 -2.51 15.32 -30.24
N GLN A 87 -1.86 14.19 -30.10
CA GLN A 87 -2.24 12.88 -30.66
C GLN A 87 -1.56 11.78 -29.86
N GLY A 88 -1.82 10.51 -30.17
CA GLY A 88 -1.08 9.39 -29.56
C GLY A 88 0.44 9.51 -29.84
N VAL A 89 1.25 9.42 -28.81
CA VAL A 89 2.70 9.60 -28.86
C VAL A 89 3.41 8.33 -28.40
N THR A 90 4.47 7.94 -29.12
CA THR A 90 5.39 6.89 -28.68
C THR A 90 6.69 7.54 -28.18
N GLN A 91 7.03 7.36 -26.92
CA GLN A 91 8.24 7.90 -26.29
C GLN A 91 9.05 6.78 -25.63
N ASN A 92 10.20 6.46 -26.19
CA ASN A 92 11.12 5.48 -25.61
C ASN A 92 12.12 6.20 -24.71
N ILE A 93 12.42 5.60 -23.58
CA ILE A 93 13.27 6.17 -22.52
C ILE A 93 14.42 5.21 -22.24
N ARG A 94 15.59 5.77 -22.08
CA ARG A 94 16.77 5.05 -21.60
C ARG A 94 17.22 5.66 -20.29
N LEU A 95 16.97 4.95 -19.19
CA LEU A 95 17.41 5.37 -17.88
C LEU A 95 18.88 5.04 -17.67
N LYS A 96 19.61 6.00 -17.16
CA LYS A 96 20.98 5.78 -16.70
C LYS A 96 20.92 5.25 -15.28
N VAL A 97 21.74 4.25 -14.98
CA VAL A 97 21.97 3.86 -13.60
C VAL A 97 22.32 5.14 -12.84
N SER A 98 21.67 5.38 -11.72
CA SER A 98 22.12 6.41 -10.81
C SER A 98 23.51 5.95 -10.37
N GLU A 99 24.52 6.32 -11.14
CA GLU A 99 25.81 6.50 -10.54
C GLU A 99 25.50 7.55 -9.46
N ASN A 100 25.29 7.08 -8.21
CA ASN A 100 25.59 7.95 -7.12
C ASN A 100 26.98 8.43 -7.49
N GLU A 101 27.12 9.68 -7.90
CA GLU A 101 28.34 10.35 -7.62
C GLU A 101 28.46 10.24 -6.10
N ILE A 102 29.06 9.13 -5.67
CA ILE A 102 29.87 9.10 -4.48
C ILE A 102 30.88 10.18 -4.84
N GLY A 103 30.51 11.43 -4.55
CA GLY A 103 31.47 12.50 -4.60
C GLY A 103 32.62 11.92 -3.86
N THR A 104 33.71 11.77 -4.53
CA THR A 104 34.92 11.08 -4.12
C THR A 104 35.13 11.44 -2.67
N VAL A 105 34.69 10.58 -1.74
CA VAL A 105 35.05 10.67 -0.35
C VAL A 105 36.53 10.40 -0.45
N GLU A 106 37.32 11.46 -0.48
CA GLU A 106 38.74 11.35 -0.19
C GLU A 106 38.81 10.65 1.14
N ILE A 107 39.05 9.33 1.09
CA ILE A 107 39.35 8.50 2.26
C ILE A 107 40.74 8.95 2.68
N ASN A 108 40.77 10.11 3.30
CA ASN A 108 41.93 10.55 4.02
C ASN A 108 41.94 9.69 5.29
N ASN A 109 42.82 8.72 5.32
CA ASN A 109 42.95 7.61 6.27
C ASN A 109 43.16 8.03 7.75
N ARG A 110 42.85 9.27 8.12
CA ARG A 110 42.97 9.87 9.46
C ARG A 110 41.77 10.71 9.91
N ARG A 111 40.67 10.81 9.13
CA ARG A 111 39.46 11.54 9.56
C ARG A 111 38.51 10.57 10.24
N LYS A 112 38.11 10.91 11.45
CA LYS A 112 37.01 10.32 12.23
C LYS A 112 35.78 10.23 11.32
N ASP A 113 35.13 9.06 11.27
CA ASP A 113 33.94 8.83 10.45
C ASP A 113 32.82 9.80 10.89
N LEU A 114 32.46 10.74 10.03
CA LEU A 114 31.46 11.77 10.29
C LEU A 114 30.07 11.20 10.59
N SER A 115 29.81 9.94 10.24
CA SER A 115 28.49 9.31 10.46
C SER A 115 28.05 9.37 11.93
N TYR A 116 28.99 9.20 12.86
CA TYR A 116 28.68 9.23 14.29
C TYR A 116 28.31 10.65 14.77
N ASP A 117 28.96 11.69 14.23
CA ASP A 117 28.67 13.06 14.60
C ASP A 117 27.32 13.49 14.01
N ILE A 118 27.01 13.08 12.77
CA ILE A 118 25.71 13.30 12.14
C ILE A 118 24.61 12.60 12.96
N ILE A 119 24.78 11.34 13.33
CA ILE A 119 23.78 10.60 14.09
C ILE A 119 23.56 11.20 15.48
N ARG A 120 24.59 11.72 16.15
CA ARG A 120 24.41 12.45 17.42
C ARG A 120 23.48 13.65 17.23
N GLN A 121 23.71 14.46 16.20
CA GLN A 121 22.84 15.59 15.88
C GLN A 121 21.41 15.16 15.59
N VAL A 122 21.21 14.04 14.86
CA VAL A 122 19.87 13.47 14.60
C VAL A 122 19.19 13.06 15.91
N ILE A 123 19.92 12.40 16.81
CA ILE A 123 19.41 11.98 18.11
C ILE A 123 19.00 13.19 18.96
N GLU A 124 19.82 14.22 19.00
CA GLU A 124 19.57 15.45 19.75
C GLU A 124 18.34 16.20 19.22
N LYS A 125 18.22 16.35 17.90
CA LYS A 125 17.12 17.07 17.26
C LYS A 125 15.82 16.27 17.16
N ARG A 126 15.85 14.98 17.42
CA ARG A 126 14.68 14.09 17.27
C ARG A 126 13.45 14.58 18.04
N ALA A 127 13.63 15.00 19.29
CA ALA A 127 12.54 15.50 20.15
C ALA A 127 11.89 16.78 19.59
N GLU A 128 12.65 17.63 18.89
CA GLU A 128 12.13 18.82 18.22
C GLU A 128 11.13 18.43 17.14
N TYR A 129 11.49 17.43 16.31
CA TYR A 129 10.63 16.92 15.23
C TYR A 129 9.43 16.09 15.72
N GLU A 130 9.51 15.51 16.89
CA GLU A 130 8.39 14.79 17.52
C GLU A 130 7.33 15.76 18.07
N ASN A 131 7.74 16.93 18.55
CA ASN A 131 6.88 17.92 19.21
C ASN A 131 6.49 19.11 18.32
N GLN A 132 6.57 19.00 16.99
CA GLN A 132 6.29 20.09 16.05
C GLN A 132 4.84 20.56 16.04
N TYR A 133 3.91 19.72 16.50
CA TYR A 133 2.47 19.97 16.50
C TYR A 133 1.80 19.30 17.69
N THR A 134 0.72 19.91 18.16
CA THR A 134 -0.11 19.34 19.23
C THR A 134 -1.07 18.31 18.69
N THR A 135 -1.67 18.59 17.52
CA THR A 135 -2.59 17.68 16.83
C THR A 135 -2.24 17.60 15.35
N GLN A 136 -2.51 16.45 14.75
CA GLN A 136 -2.33 16.20 13.33
C GLN A 136 -3.54 15.41 12.81
N LYS A 137 -4.10 15.86 11.70
CA LYS A 137 -5.00 15.07 10.86
C LYS A 137 -4.28 14.73 9.57
N ARG A 138 -4.41 13.50 9.10
CA ARG A 138 -3.83 13.06 7.81
C ARG A 138 -4.73 12.04 7.13
N HIS A 139 -4.66 12.01 5.83
CA HIS A 139 -5.31 11.01 4.99
C HIS A 139 -4.29 9.92 4.65
N ILE A 140 -4.71 8.65 4.68
CA ILE A 140 -3.85 7.48 4.47
C ILE A 140 -4.51 6.54 3.49
N TYR A 141 -3.85 6.29 2.37
CA TYR A 141 -4.21 5.21 1.46
C TYR A 141 -3.28 4.03 1.67
N VAL A 142 -3.84 2.84 1.78
CA VAL A 142 -3.12 1.57 1.98
C VAL A 142 -3.47 0.60 0.86
N LYS A 143 -2.46 0.02 0.22
CA LYS A 143 -2.61 -1.15 -0.65
C LYS A 143 -1.69 -2.25 -0.13
N SER A 144 -2.26 -3.36 0.32
CA SER A 144 -1.52 -4.53 0.80
C SER A 144 -1.85 -5.74 -0.07
N VAL A 145 -0.83 -6.39 -0.58
CA VAL A 145 -0.94 -7.54 -1.48
C VAL A 145 -0.05 -8.66 -0.98
N GLU A 146 -0.55 -9.88 -1.00
CA GLU A 146 0.21 -11.08 -0.70
C GLU A 146 -0.04 -12.13 -1.77
N ARG A 147 1.02 -12.70 -2.31
CA ARG A 147 1.00 -13.78 -3.29
C ARG A 147 1.45 -15.07 -2.61
N ASN A 148 0.62 -16.10 -2.74
CA ASN A 148 0.91 -17.43 -2.23
C ASN A 148 1.34 -18.35 -3.38
N THR A 149 2.57 -18.85 -3.31
CA THR A 149 3.08 -19.86 -4.24
C THR A 149 3.08 -21.20 -3.54
N SER A 150 2.09 -22.07 -3.82
CA SER A 150 2.03 -23.40 -3.24
C SER A 150 2.92 -24.36 -4.04
N ILE A 151 3.74 -25.16 -3.35
CA ILE A 151 4.59 -26.20 -3.97
C ILE A 151 3.79 -27.45 -4.33
N LYS A 152 2.62 -27.63 -3.71
CA LYS A 152 1.72 -28.79 -3.98
C LYS A 152 0.32 -28.26 -4.24
N LYS A 153 -0.20 -28.43 -5.44
CA LYS A 153 -1.63 -28.44 -5.68
C LYS A 153 -2.21 -29.56 -4.82
N ASN A 154 -3.00 -29.24 -3.80
CA ASN A 154 -3.78 -30.24 -3.08
C ASN A 154 -4.77 -30.85 -4.06
N LYS A 155 -4.46 -32.09 -4.50
CA LYS A 155 -5.36 -32.98 -5.25
C LYS A 155 -6.42 -33.61 -4.32
N LYS A 156 -6.96 -32.89 -3.36
CA LYS A 156 -8.02 -33.41 -2.49
C LYS A 156 -8.93 -32.27 -2.07
N GLU A 157 -9.81 -31.95 -2.99
CA GLU A 157 -11.14 -31.37 -2.75
C GLU A 157 -11.88 -31.44 -4.09
N GLU A 158 -11.96 -32.66 -4.66
CA GLU A 158 -13.11 -33.03 -5.46
C GLU A 158 -14.23 -33.36 -4.47
N GLU A 159 -14.78 -32.30 -3.83
CA GLU A 159 -16.14 -32.42 -3.31
C GLU A 159 -17.05 -32.75 -4.50
N LYS A 160 -17.81 -33.83 -4.37
CA LYS A 160 -18.87 -34.20 -5.32
C LYS A 160 -19.74 -32.94 -5.47
N LYS A 161 -19.54 -32.21 -6.57
CA LYS A 161 -20.45 -31.11 -6.96
C LYS A 161 -21.78 -31.79 -7.29
N ASP A 162 -22.83 -31.44 -6.56
CA ASP A 162 -24.18 -31.78 -6.98
C ASP A 162 -24.39 -31.13 -8.37
N GLU A 163 -24.77 -31.96 -9.36
CA GLU A 163 -24.87 -31.57 -10.78
C GLU A 163 -25.85 -30.42 -11.06
N ASP A 164 -26.63 -30.00 -10.07
CA ASP A 164 -27.68 -28.98 -10.19
C ASP A 164 -27.21 -27.54 -9.85
N VAL A 165 -25.96 -27.33 -9.46
CA VAL A 165 -25.43 -25.99 -9.13
C VAL A 165 -24.66 -25.42 -10.33
N LEU A 166 -24.94 -24.18 -10.70
CA LEU A 166 -24.23 -23.48 -11.78
C LEU A 166 -22.71 -23.60 -11.60
N GLU A 167 -22.01 -23.95 -12.67
CA GLU A 167 -20.56 -24.02 -12.66
C GLU A 167 -19.97 -22.65 -12.28
N GLU A 168 -19.10 -22.65 -11.29
CA GLU A 168 -18.29 -21.47 -10.98
C GLU A 168 -17.32 -21.19 -12.12
N PRO A 169 -17.01 -19.92 -12.40
CA PRO A 169 -15.96 -19.56 -13.36
C PRO A 169 -14.68 -20.30 -12.97
N LYS A 170 -14.01 -20.93 -13.95
CA LYS A 170 -12.74 -21.63 -13.70
C LYS A 170 -11.76 -20.66 -13.07
N ASP A 171 -11.24 -21.01 -11.89
CA ASP A 171 -10.24 -20.21 -11.19
C ASP A 171 -8.91 -20.24 -11.97
N THR A 172 -8.72 -19.22 -12.80
CA THR A 172 -7.46 -18.93 -13.50
C THR A 172 -6.72 -17.77 -12.83
N SER A 173 -7.27 -17.25 -11.72
CA SER A 173 -6.70 -16.09 -11.03
C SER A 173 -5.43 -16.45 -10.26
N PRO A 174 -4.49 -15.53 -10.13
CA PRO A 174 -3.35 -15.69 -9.25
C PRO A 174 -3.84 -15.86 -7.81
N ASN A 175 -3.12 -16.69 -7.02
CA ASN A 175 -3.41 -16.91 -5.62
C ASN A 175 -2.98 -15.69 -4.80
N LEU A 176 -3.78 -14.63 -4.92
CA LEU A 176 -3.55 -13.32 -4.29
C LEU A 176 -4.49 -13.08 -3.13
N ASN A 177 -3.99 -12.40 -2.11
CA ASN A 177 -4.77 -11.72 -1.10
C ASN A 177 -4.55 -10.22 -1.27
N LEU A 178 -5.61 -9.43 -1.35
CA LEU A 178 -5.53 -8.00 -1.58
C LEU A 178 -6.40 -7.24 -0.58
N PHE A 179 -5.84 -6.19 -0.04
CA PHE A 179 -6.53 -5.19 0.75
C PHE A 179 -6.23 -3.80 0.19
N GLU A 180 -7.27 -3.02 -0.06
CA GLU A 180 -7.17 -1.57 -0.24
C GLU A 180 -7.96 -0.88 0.86
N GLY A 181 -7.41 0.16 1.41
CA GLY A 181 -8.03 0.93 2.49
C GLY A 181 -7.77 2.42 2.35
N ASP A 182 -8.79 3.19 2.66
CA ASP A 182 -8.80 4.64 2.68
C ASP A 182 -9.18 5.10 4.08
N PHE A 183 -8.29 5.86 4.73
CA PHE A 183 -8.42 6.20 6.14
C PHE A 183 -8.18 7.69 6.37
N THR A 184 -8.91 8.24 7.32
CA THR A 184 -8.55 9.49 7.98
C THR A 184 -8.03 9.19 9.37
N GLN A 185 -6.84 9.66 9.68
CA GLN A 185 -6.24 9.47 11.00
C GLN A 185 -6.08 10.81 11.71
N HIS A 186 -6.48 10.82 12.98
CA HIS A 186 -6.34 11.95 13.88
C HIS A 186 -5.40 11.58 15.02
N LEU A 187 -4.39 12.40 15.23
CA LEU A 187 -3.39 12.22 16.27
C LEU A 187 -3.37 13.44 17.19
N LYS A 188 -3.13 13.21 18.47
CA LYS A 188 -2.94 14.24 19.47
C LYS A 188 -1.83 13.83 20.42
N SER A 189 -0.79 14.65 20.53
CA SER A 189 0.31 14.42 21.48
C SER A 189 -0.23 14.51 22.93
N PRO A 190 0.19 13.63 23.87
CA PRO A 190 1.12 12.52 23.67
C PRO A 190 0.46 11.18 23.28
N SER A 191 -0.85 11.02 23.35
CA SER A 191 -1.49 9.69 23.27
C SER A 191 -2.86 9.65 22.58
N GLY A 192 -3.36 10.79 22.07
CA GLY A 192 -4.65 10.82 21.39
C GLY A 192 -4.54 10.19 19.99
N PHE A 193 -5.37 9.18 19.73
CA PHE A 193 -5.46 8.47 18.46
C PHE A 193 -6.91 8.22 18.09
N LYS A 194 -7.28 8.48 16.84
CA LYS A 194 -8.53 8.02 16.25
C LYS A 194 -8.34 7.76 14.75
N GLU A 195 -8.85 6.63 14.29
CA GLU A 195 -8.88 6.21 12.90
C GLU A 195 -10.32 6.18 12.38
N GLU A 196 -10.58 6.77 11.23
CA GLU A 196 -11.84 6.69 10.52
C GLU A 196 -11.61 5.98 9.19
N LYS A 197 -12.18 4.78 9.03
CA LYS A 197 -12.12 4.03 7.78
C LYS A 197 -13.19 4.54 6.82
N GLU A 198 -12.74 5.26 5.80
CA GLU A 198 -13.59 5.87 4.77
C GLU A 198 -14.06 4.85 3.75
N ALA A 199 -13.12 3.98 3.31
CA ALA A 199 -13.38 2.91 2.35
C ALA A 199 -12.44 1.73 2.60
N ALA A 200 -12.91 0.52 2.26
CA ALA A 200 -12.08 -0.68 2.25
C ALA A 200 -12.55 -1.69 1.21
N LYS A 201 -11.59 -2.31 0.50
CA LYS A 201 -11.82 -3.45 -0.38
C LYS A 201 -10.98 -4.61 0.11
N LYS A 202 -11.61 -5.78 0.29
CA LYS A 202 -10.98 -7.00 0.82
C LYS A 202 -11.23 -8.15 -0.15
N LEU A 203 -10.17 -8.74 -0.67
CA LEU A 203 -10.23 -9.90 -1.57
C LEU A 203 -9.28 -10.99 -1.10
N GLY A 204 -9.72 -12.24 -1.15
CA GLY A 204 -8.95 -13.39 -0.69
C GLY A 204 -8.87 -13.52 0.84
N ASN A 205 -7.85 -14.23 1.33
CA ASN A 205 -7.67 -14.51 2.76
C ASN A 205 -6.96 -13.36 3.46
N GLN A 206 -7.68 -12.62 4.30
CA GLN A 206 -7.17 -11.43 4.98
C GLN A 206 -6.29 -11.75 6.21
N ARG A 207 -6.24 -13.01 6.67
CA ARG A 207 -5.50 -13.38 7.89
C ARG A 207 -3.99 -13.26 7.74
N THR A 208 -3.51 -13.37 6.52
CA THR A 208 -2.09 -13.36 6.18
C THR A 208 -1.57 -11.97 5.81
N LEU A 209 -2.44 -11.03 5.44
CA LEU A 209 -2.06 -9.67 5.11
C LEU A 209 -1.49 -8.93 6.32
N PHE A 210 -0.35 -8.27 6.13
CA PHE A 210 0.35 -7.56 7.20
C PHE A 210 -0.39 -6.30 7.67
N TYR A 211 -0.92 -5.52 6.74
CA TYR A 211 -1.49 -4.20 7.01
C TYR A 211 -2.96 -4.14 6.58
N THR A 212 -3.86 -4.05 7.55
CA THR A 212 -5.30 -3.90 7.33
C THR A 212 -5.94 -2.77 8.16
N SER A 213 -5.14 -2.14 9.02
CA SER A 213 -5.45 -0.98 9.85
C SER A 213 -4.19 -0.14 10.00
N THR A 214 -4.30 1.16 10.20
CA THR A 214 -3.15 2.07 10.36
C THR A 214 -2.34 1.78 11.63
N THR A 215 -2.89 1.00 12.57
CA THR A 215 -2.20 0.55 13.79
C THR A 215 -1.39 -0.73 13.60
N ASP A 216 -1.54 -1.43 12.47
CA ASP A 216 -0.85 -2.72 12.23
C ASP A 216 0.66 -2.54 12.01
N ALA A 217 1.09 -1.37 11.49
CA ALA A 217 2.45 -1.10 11.05
C ALA A 217 2.93 0.30 11.46
N ASP A 218 2.92 0.58 12.75
CA ASP A 218 3.45 1.86 13.27
C ASP A 218 4.99 1.78 13.46
N PHE A 219 5.72 2.00 12.36
CA PHE A 219 7.18 2.11 12.38
C PHE A 219 7.62 3.57 12.61
N ASN A 220 7.30 4.13 13.76
CA ASN A 220 7.78 5.47 14.13
C ASN A 220 9.24 5.42 14.59
N PHE A 221 10.18 5.74 13.69
CA PHE A 221 11.61 5.76 14.01
C PHE A 221 12.02 6.88 14.98
N ASN A 222 11.18 7.86 15.25
CA ASN A 222 11.44 8.84 16.32
C ASN A 222 11.30 8.22 17.72
N ASN A 223 10.59 7.11 17.87
CA ASN A 223 10.53 6.38 19.13
C ASN A 223 11.87 5.71 19.46
N ASN A 224 12.20 5.57 20.75
CA ASN A 224 13.39 4.81 21.15
C ASN A 224 13.24 3.31 20.87
N LEU A 225 12.04 2.80 21.10
CA LEU A 225 11.65 1.42 20.87
C LEU A 225 10.42 1.40 19.97
N ILE A 226 10.46 0.55 18.96
CA ILE A 226 9.38 0.35 17.99
C ILE A 226 8.76 -1.00 18.29
N TYR A 227 7.46 -0.99 18.59
CA TYR A 227 6.68 -2.21 18.80
C TYR A 227 5.68 -2.38 17.68
N VAL A 228 5.76 -3.50 16.96
CA VAL A 228 4.85 -3.85 15.90
C VAL A 228 4.30 -5.24 16.18
N LYS A 229 3.07 -5.32 16.66
CA LYS A 229 2.40 -6.55 17.12
C LYS A 229 2.48 -7.69 16.10
N ARG A 230 2.38 -7.39 14.81
CA ARG A 230 2.43 -8.40 13.75
C ARG A 230 3.81 -9.02 13.53
N LEU A 231 4.88 -8.37 13.98
CA LEU A 231 6.23 -8.94 13.94
C LEU A 231 6.56 -9.81 15.17
N GLY A 232 5.72 -9.78 16.21
CA GLY A 232 5.89 -10.51 17.45
C GLY A 232 6.02 -9.58 18.66
N ASP A 233 6.41 -10.15 19.82
CA ASP A 233 6.47 -9.42 21.09
C ASP A 233 7.76 -8.63 21.28
N ASN A 234 8.69 -8.67 20.32
CA ASN A 234 9.95 -7.95 20.40
C ASN A 234 9.77 -6.46 20.18
N GLN A 235 10.49 -5.66 20.99
CA GLN A 235 10.63 -4.23 20.76
C GLN A 235 11.95 -3.97 20.04
N TYR A 236 11.88 -3.28 18.91
CA TYR A 236 13.03 -2.99 18.06
C TYR A 236 13.65 -1.64 18.43
N ILE A 237 14.98 -1.62 18.64
CA ILE A 237 15.69 -0.38 18.94
C ILE A 237 15.78 0.46 17.66
N SER A 238 15.27 1.69 17.70
CA SER A 238 15.41 2.62 16.56
C SER A 238 16.88 2.97 16.29
N PRO A 239 17.33 3.04 15.03
CA PRO A 239 18.69 3.47 14.68
C PRO A 239 18.99 4.93 15.00
N ILE A 240 18.02 5.69 15.46
CA ILE A 240 18.19 7.06 15.96
C ILE A 240 17.69 7.22 17.41
N SER A 241 17.56 6.10 18.15
CA SER A 241 17.19 6.14 19.57
C SER A 241 18.31 6.75 20.43
N ALA A 242 17.99 7.10 21.66
CA ALA A 242 18.98 7.61 22.61
C ALA A 242 20.13 6.60 22.86
N THR A 243 19.87 5.29 22.72
CA THR A 243 20.85 4.21 22.89
C THR A 243 21.42 3.70 21.55
N ALA A 244 21.08 4.33 20.44
CA ALA A 244 21.43 3.87 19.11
C ALA A 244 22.94 3.67 18.88
N LEU A 245 23.79 4.58 19.43
CA LEU A 245 25.23 4.51 19.29
C LEU A 245 25.84 3.26 20.01
N LEU A 246 25.15 2.69 20.99
CA LEU A 246 25.53 1.46 21.65
C LEU A 246 25.05 0.22 20.88
N ALA A 247 23.90 0.31 20.22
CA ALA A 247 23.27 -0.79 19.51
C ALA A 247 23.81 -0.99 18.09
N TYR A 248 24.19 0.11 17.41
CA TYR A 248 24.55 0.11 15.99
C TYR A 248 25.96 0.60 15.71
N LYS A 249 26.49 0.15 14.56
CA LYS A 249 27.65 0.72 13.87
C LYS A 249 27.13 1.54 12.71
N TYR A 250 27.71 2.70 12.50
CA TYR A 250 27.39 3.60 11.39
C TYR A 250 28.58 3.75 10.48
N LYS A 251 28.32 3.89 9.18
CA LYS A 251 29.31 4.18 8.15
C LYS A 251 28.73 5.15 7.16
N LEU A 252 29.36 6.29 6.97
CA LEU A 252 29.00 7.23 5.91
C LEU A 252 29.35 6.58 4.56
N LEU A 253 28.33 6.45 3.69
CA LEU A 253 28.50 5.93 2.33
C LEU A 253 28.79 7.05 1.34
N GLY A 254 28.19 8.21 1.54
CA GLY A 254 28.35 9.36 0.67
C GLY A 254 27.35 10.46 1.00
N SER A 255 27.38 11.49 0.18
CA SER A 255 26.40 12.56 0.23
C SER A 255 26.04 13.01 -1.17
N ARG A 256 24.81 13.53 -1.34
CA ARG A 256 24.34 14.15 -2.57
C ARG A 256 23.59 15.44 -2.25
N TYR A 257 23.41 16.26 -3.26
CA TYR A 257 22.54 17.43 -3.17
C TYR A 257 21.22 17.12 -3.87
N GLU A 258 20.13 17.57 -3.27
CA GLU A 258 18.80 17.53 -3.85
C GLU A 258 18.20 18.92 -3.63
N GLU A 259 17.96 19.63 -4.72
CA GLU A 259 17.76 21.07 -4.71
C GLU A 259 18.96 21.75 -4.01
N ASP A 260 18.76 22.51 -2.95
CA ASP A 260 19.83 23.20 -2.20
C ASP A 260 20.23 22.47 -0.90
N LEU A 261 19.61 21.31 -0.63
CA LEU A 261 19.85 20.56 0.60
C LEU A 261 20.79 19.38 0.35
N LYS A 262 21.84 19.31 1.14
CA LYS A 262 22.75 18.17 1.18
C LYS A 262 22.11 17.03 1.96
N ILE A 263 22.25 15.79 1.45
CA ILE A 263 21.72 14.59 2.05
C ILE A 263 22.86 13.61 2.26
N TYR A 264 22.98 13.10 3.47
CA TYR A 264 23.92 12.05 3.81
C TYR A 264 23.26 10.68 3.71
N THR A 265 23.95 9.71 3.08
CA THR A 265 23.57 8.30 3.10
C THR A 265 24.45 7.56 4.09
N ILE A 266 23.83 6.96 5.11
CA ILE A 266 24.52 6.31 6.21
C ILE A 266 24.07 4.87 6.31
N ARG A 267 25.03 3.93 6.28
CA ARG A 267 24.78 2.52 6.54
C ARG A 267 24.65 2.27 8.04
N VAL A 268 23.59 1.55 8.40
CA VAL A 268 23.29 1.11 9.77
C VAL A 268 23.53 -0.40 9.86
N SER A 269 24.30 -0.83 10.84
CA SER A 269 24.58 -2.26 11.06
C SER A 269 24.53 -2.58 12.54
N PRO A 270 23.88 -3.68 12.98
CA PRO A 270 23.89 -4.12 14.37
C PRO A 270 25.31 -4.37 14.89
N ARG A 271 25.60 -4.00 16.15
CA ARG A 271 26.87 -4.33 16.81
C ARG A 271 26.92 -5.78 17.26
N LYS A 272 25.80 -6.35 17.70
CA LYS A 272 25.66 -7.75 18.11
C LYS A 272 24.52 -8.39 17.34
N MET A 273 24.71 -9.63 16.90
CA MET A 273 23.65 -10.44 16.31
C MET A 273 22.75 -11.00 17.43
N GLY A 274 21.46 -11.08 17.18
CA GLY A 274 20.49 -11.70 18.11
C GLY A 274 19.56 -10.73 18.85
N ASN A 275 19.78 -9.42 18.72
CA ASN A 275 18.86 -8.42 19.28
C ASN A 275 17.81 -8.01 18.22
N ALA A 276 16.68 -7.47 18.68
CA ALA A 276 15.68 -6.87 17.85
C ALA A 276 16.20 -5.52 17.27
N LEU A 277 16.90 -5.60 16.15
CA LEU A 277 17.65 -4.52 15.53
C LEU A 277 17.37 -4.47 14.03
N PHE A 278 17.64 -3.32 13.43
CA PHE A 278 17.54 -3.08 12.01
C PHE A 278 18.93 -3.10 11.33
N LYS A 279 18.95 -3.43 10.05
CA LYS A 279 20.12 -3.35 9.19
C LYS A 279 19.74 -2.74 7.84
N GLY A 280 20.55 -1.81 7.33
CA GLY A 280 20.30 -1.19 6.03
C GLY A 280 20.88 0.19 5.93
N GLU A 281 20.14 1.12 5.36
CA GLU A 281 20.62 2.48 5.08
C GLU A 281 19.56 3.51 5.47
N ILE A 282 20.03 4.65 5.93
CA ILE A 282 19.20 5.83 6.20
C ILE A 282 19.78 7.04 5.48
N GLU A 283 18.89 7.91 5.06
CA GLU A 283 19.25 9.22 4.52
C GLU A 283 18.87 10.32 5.50
N VAL A 284 19.78 11.25 5.68
CA VAL A 284 19.64 12.36 6.64
C VAL A 284 19.86 13.67 5.89
N TRP A 285 18.94 14.64 6.06
CA TRP A 285 19.19 16.01 5.60
C TRP A 285 20.29 16.67 6.42
N ASP A 286 21.28 17.22 5.74
CA ASP A 286 22.28 18.11 6.34
C ASP A 286 21.59 19.36 6.92
N SER A 287 22.19 19.98 7.93
CA SER A 287 21.68 21.16 8.63
C SER A 287 20.37 20.96 9.41
N LEU A 288 19.42 20.20 8.87
CA LEU A 288 18.17 19.82 9.55
C LEU A 288 18.39 18.67 10.53
N PHE A 289 19.36 17.80 10.28
CA PHE A 289 19.69 16.62 11.06
C PHE A 289 18.46 15.77 11.41
N THR A 290 17.68 15.42 10.37
CA THR A 290 16.52 14.54 10.51
C THR A 290 16.43 13.56 9.35
N LEU A 291 15.70 12.47 9.55
CA LEU A 291 15.54 11.43 8.53
C LEU A 291 14.78 11.95 7.32
N LYS A 292 15.37 11.76 6.14
CA LYS A 292 14.70 11.91 4.84
C LYS A 292 14.14 10.59 4.34
N ARG A 293 14.91 9.53 4.46
CA ARG A 293 14.52 8.19 4.03
C ARG A 293 15.09 7.13 4.95
N VAL A 294 14.35 6.06 5.06
CA VAL A 294 14.73 4.84 5.76
C VAL A 294 14.59 3.69 4.77
N ASN A 295 15.59 2.84 4.69
CA ASN A 295 15.55 1.56 3.95
C ASN A 295 16.24 0.50 4.83
N LEU A 296 15.45 -0.18 5.63
CA LEU A 296 15.94 -1.06 6.69
C LEU A 296 15.28 -2.42 6.63
N ALA A 297 16.09 -3.46 6.79
CA ALA A 297 15.65 -4.83 7.03
C ALA A 297 15.64 -5.11 8.54
N VAL A 298 14.63 -5.84 8.98
CA VAL A 298 14.58 -6.39 10.34
C VAL A 298 15.55 -7.55 10.45
N SER A 299 16.28 -7.65 11.56
CA SER A 299 17.20 -8.77 11.81
C SER A 299 16.46 -10.10 11.83
N LYS A 300 16.89 -11.07 11.00
CA LYS A 300 16.21 -12.36 10.84
C LYS A 300 15.96 -13.10 12.15
N ASN A 301 16.90 -13.03 13.08
CA ASN A 301 16.81 -13.73 14.36
C ASN A 301 15.72 -13.18 15.30
N SER A 302 15.17 -12.03 15.00
CA SER A 302 14.06 -11.40 15.74
C SER A 302 12.69 -11.62 15.10
N LEU A 303 12.64 -12.25 13.93
CA LEU A 303 11.41 -12.56 13.22
C LEU A 303 10.96 -13.99 13.55
N ILE A 304 9.71 -14.15 13.98
CA ILE A 304 9.13 -15.45 14.34
C ILE A 304 8.46 -16.10 13.12
N LEU A 305 7.63 -15.33 12.41
CA LEU A 305 6.82 -15.82 11.31
C LEU A 305 7.41 -15.50 9.93
N TYR A 306 8.27 -14.47 9.84
CA TYR A 306 8.80 -13.97 8.59
C TYR A 306 10.23 -14.42 8.37
N ASP A 307 10.58 -14.82 7.15
CA ASP A 307 11.97 -15.09 6.75
C ASP A 307 12.73 -13.81 6.43
N ALA A 308 12.03 -12.82 5.91
CA ALA A 308 12.53 -11.48 5.65
C ALA A 308 11.42 -10.45 5.85
N PHE A 309 11.79 -9.27 6.34
CA PHE A 309 10.91 -8.13 6.46
C PHE A 309 11.71 -6.84 6.26
N ASN A 310 11.27 -6.01 5.31
CA ASN A 310 11.93 -4.76 4.96
C ASN A 310 10.95 -3.59 5.10
N ILE A 311 11.48 -2.45 5.50
CA ILE A 311 10.75 -1.21 5.72
C ILE A 311 11.44 -0.10 4.93
N GLN A 312 10.68 0.57 4.08
CA GLN A 312 11.12 1.79 3.42
C GLN A 312 10.15 2.91 3.80
N GLN A 313 10.68 4.03 4.24
CA GLN A 313 9.90 5.23 4.54
C GLN A 313 10.57 6.44 3.90
N SER A 314 9.75 7.36 3.40
CA SER A 314 10.19 8.68 2.96
C SER A 314 9.44 9.77 3.72
N TYR A 315 10.16 10.85 3.99
CA TYR A 315 9.64 12.00 4.72
C TYR A 315 9.74 13.25 3.86
N VAL A 316 8.79 14.16 4.07
CA VAL A 316 8.73 15.47 3.41
C VAL A 316 8.40 16.54 4.44
N PHE A 317 8.55 17.80 4.04
CA PHE A 317 8.09 18.93 4.84
C PHE A 317 6.78 19.47 4.26
N VAL A 318 5.76 19.60 5.12
CA VAL A 318 4.47 20.22 4.81
C VAL A 318 4.28 21.32 5.84
N ASP A 319 4.09 22.56 5.39
CA ASP A 319 3.98 23.75 6.25
C ASP A 319 5.13 23.85 7.27
N GLY A 320 6.35 23.53 6.82
CA GLY A 320 7.56 23.55 7.64
C GLY A 320 7.67 22.41 8.67
N LYS A 321 6.70 21.48 8.73
CA LYS A 321 6.69 20.35 9.64
C LYS A 321 7.08 19.07 8.90
N LYS A 322 8.00 18.29 9.47
CA LYS A 322 8.43 17.00 8.93
C LYS A 322 7.32 15.96 9.10
N VAL A 323 6.92 15.30 8.02
CA VAL A 323 5.88 14.27 8.01
C VAL A 323 6.28 13.08 7.15
N LEU A 324 5.64 11.94 7.38
CA LEU A 324 5.76 10.75 6.56
C LEU A 324 5.04 10.97 5.23
N ASP A 325 5.68 10.69 4.12
CA ASP A 325 5.10 10.79 2.77
C ASP A 325 4.63 9.42 2.27
N LYS A 326 5.55 8.45 2.31
CA LYS A 326 5.28 7.08 1.86
C LYS A 326 5.92 6.07 2.78
N GLU A 327 5.26 4.91 2.87
CA GLU A 327 5.83 3.73 3.48
C GLU A 327 5.62 2.54 2.54
N ASN A 328 6.66 1.75 2.34
CA ASN A 328 6.61 0.48 1.66
C ASN A 328 7.16 -0.60 2.58
N LEU A 329 6.37 -1.64 2.79
CA LEU A 329 6.73 -2.81 3.57
C LEU A 329 6.78 -4.00 2.63
N THR A 330 7.82 -4.84 2.73
CA THR A 330 7.90 -6.09 1.99
C THR A 330 8.26 -7.24 2.90
N TRP A 331 7.65 -8.40 2.70
CA TRP A 331 7.91 -9.58 3.52
C TRP A 331 7.92 -10.87 2.72
N THR A 332 8.58 -11.86 3.29
CA THR A 332 8.57 -13.23 2.78
C THR A 332 8.32 -14.18 3.94
N ILE A 333 7.44 -15.16 3.72
CA ILE A 333 7.16 -16.27 4.62
C ILE A 333 7.41 -17.56 3.85
N LYS A 334 8.23 -18.45 4.39
CA LYS A 334 8.45 -19.79 3.84
C LYS A 334 7.85 -20.84 4.76
N THR A 335 7.03 -21.69 4.20
CA THR A 335 6.43 -22.82 4.91
C THR A 335 6.83 -24.13 4.22
N LYS A 336 6.57 -25.27 4.86
CA LYS A 336 6.79 -26.58 4.24
C LYS A 336 5.94 -26.79 2.96
N SER A 337 4.83 -26.08 2.84
CA SER A 337 3.86 -26.19 1.74
C SER A 337 4.03 -25.13 0.64
N GLY A 338 4.85 -24.11 0.86
CA GLY A 338 5.02 -23.06 -0.13
C GLY A 338 5.73 -21.82 0.38
N LYS A 339 5.70 -20.78 -0.44
CA LYS A 339 6.25 -19.45 -0.15
C LYS A 339 5.14 -18.43 -0.29
N SER A 340 5.06 -17.50 0.64
CA SER A 340 4.25 -16.31 0.55
C SER A 340 5.15 -15.08 0.46
N GLU A 341 4.88 -14.20 -0.47
CA GLU A 341 5.55 -12.92 -0.65
C GLU A 341 4.49 -11.83 -0.62
N GLY A 342 4.74 -10.81 0.16
CA GLY A 342 3.81 -9.70 0.28
C GLY A 342 4.49 -8.35 0.25
N TYR A 343 3.70 -7.35 -0.11
CA TYR A 343 4.09 -5.97 0.01
C TYR A 343 2.90 -5.11 0.45
N CYS A 344 3.23 -3.97 1.01
CA CYS A 344 2.25 -2.97 1.39
C CYS A 344 2.76 -1.58 1.00
N ASP A 345 2.00 -0.87 0.20
CA ASP A 345 2.23 0.52 -0.15
C ASP A 345 1.28 1.41 0.64
N VAL A 346 1.83 2.34 1.40
CA VAL A 346 1.08 3.33 2.17
C VAL A 346 1.47 4.72 1.68
N THR A 347 0.47 5.53 1.38
CA THR A 347 0.67 6.94 1.00
C THR A 347 -0.05 7.83 1.99
N TYR A 348 0.66 8.82 2.51
CA TYR A 348 0.16 9.80 3.47
C TYR A 348 -0.03 11.15 2.77
N SER A 349 -1.15 11.81 3.02
CA SER A 349 -1.49 13.07 2.35
C SER A 349 -2.44 13.93 3.18
N GLN A 350 -2.79 15.12 2.69
CA GLN A 350 -3.80 16.01 3.26
C GLN A 350 -3.56 16.29 4.74
N TYR A 351 -2.33 16.64 5.09
CA TYR A 351 -1.94 16.98 6.45
C TYR A 351 -2.60 18.28 6.90
N VAL A 352 -3.18 18.26 8.11
CA VAL A 352 -3.69 19.44 8.80
C VAL A 352 -3.18 19.39 10.24
N PHE A 353 -2.59 20.50 10.71
CA PHE A 353 -1.95 20.57 12.02
C PHE A 353 -2.72 21.49 12.96
N ASP A 354 -2.52 21.24 14.25
CA ASP A 354 -2.96 22.08 15.36
C ASP A 354 -4.47 22.42 15.33
N SER A 355 -5.28 21.48 14.81
CA SER A 355 -6.74 21.56 14.79
C SER A 355 -7.32 21.42 16.19
N LEU A 356 -8.37 22.18 16.45
CA LEU A 356 -9.13 22.06 17.70
C LEU A 356 -10.14 20.92 17.60
N TYR A 357 -10.13 20.04 18.58
CA TYR A 357 -11.07 18.93 18.68
C TYR A 357 -12.01 19.10 19.87
N ALA A 358 -13.22 18.57 19.75
CA ALA A 358 -14.18 18.54 20.87
C ALA A 358 -13.58 17.79 22.08
N LYS A 359 -13.99 18.17 23.30
CA LYS A 359 -13.41 17.68 24.56
C LYS A 359 -13.33 16.14 24.68
N ARG A 360 -14.23 15.40 24.02
CA ARG A 360 -14.31 13.93 24.07
C ARG A 360 -14.01 13.26 22.73
N PHE A 361 -13.40 13.96 21.79
CA PHE A 361 -13.13 13.39 20.45
C PHE A 361 -12.20 12.18 20.52
N PHE A 362 -11.15 12.25 21.34
CA PHE A 362 -10.22 11.15 21.60
C PHE A 362 -10.68 10.35 22.85
N ASN A 363 -11.83 9.72 22.74
CA ASN A 363 -12.39 8.85 23.79
C ASN A 363 -11.86 7.41 23.64
N ALA A 364 -12.54 6.43 24.24
CA ALA A 364 -12.20 5.01 24.14
C ALA A 364 -12.42 4.41 22.75
N GLU A 365 -13.18 5.07 21.87
CA GLU A 365 -13.43 4.64 20.51
C GLU A 365 -12.26 5.10 19.62
N ILE A 366 -11.31 4.19 19.40
CA ILE A 366 -10.08 4.45 18.61
C ILE A 366 -10.25 4.23 17.12
N GLY A 367 -11.30 3.55 16.68
CA GLY A 367 -11.56 3.27 15.27
C GLY A 367 -13.05 3.26 14.94
N THR A 368 -13.40 3.93 13.85
CA THR A 368 -14.74 3.94 13.28
C THR A 368 -14.68 3.49 11.82
N THR A 369 -15.76 2.89 11.34
CA THR A 369 -15.88 2.48 9.93
C THR A 369 -17.18 3.06 9.40
N LYS A 370 -17.14 3.76 8.25
CA LYS A 370 -18.35 4.25 7.61
C LYS A 370 -19.22 3.10 7.15
N GLU A 371 -20.53 3.25 7.20
CA GLU A 371 -21.50 2.20 6.84
C GLU A 371 -21.29 1.71 5.41
N ASP A 372 -20.99 2.60 4.48
CA ASP A 372 -20.75 2.32 3.06
C ASP A 372 -19.28 2.05 2.71
N ALA A 373 -18.41 1.87 3.70
CA ALA A 373 -16.97 1.72 3.49
C ALA A 373 -16.60 0.54 2.57
N TYR A 374 -17.38 -0.55 2.61
CA TYR A 374 -17.14 -1.76 1.81
C TYR A 374 -17.95 -1.82 0.51
N GLU A 375 -18.76 -0.79 0.22
CA GLU A 375 -19.65 -0.74 -0.93
C GLU A 375 -19.14 0.17 -2.06
N LYS A 376 -17.95 0.77 -1.87
CA LYS A 376 -17.35 1.69 -2.87
C LYS A 376 -17.08 0.99 -4.19
N ASP A 377 -17.47 1.63 -5.25
CA ASP A 377 -17.34 1.13 -6.62
C ASP A 377 -15.91 1.28 -7.20
N THR A 378 -15.70 0.70 -8.38
CA THR A 378 -14.42 0.77 -9.07
C THR A 378 -14.02 2.20 -9.45
N SER A 379 -15.00 3.07 -9.71
CA SER A 379 -14.75 4.47 -10.08
C SER A 379 -14.21 5.29 -8.91
N PHE A 380 -14.70 5.03 -7.70
CA PHE A 380 -14.17 5.61 -6.48
C PHE A 380 -12.70 5.23 -6.29
N TRP A 381 -12.39 3.94 -6.37
CA TRP A 381 -11.02 3.45 -6.20
C TRP A 381 -10.07 3.99 -7.26
N ALA A 382 -10.52 4.11 -8.53
CA ALA A 382 -9.70 4.68 -9.60
C ALA A 382 -9.29 6.14 -9.34
N LYS A 383 -10.13 6.91 -8.62
CA LYS A 383 -9.85 8.32 -8.30
C LYS A 383 -8.87 8.49 -7.15
N ILE A 384 -8.94 7.62 -6.14
CA ILE A 384 -8.15 7.79 -4.91
C ILE A 384 -6.80 7.08 -4.93
N ARG A 385 -6.61 6.09 -5.81
CA ARG A 385 -5.35 5.34 -5.89
C ARG A 385 -4.18 6.24 -6.25
N PRO A 386 -3.18 6.41 -5.38
CA PRO A 386 -1.97 7.17 -5.71
C PRO A 386 -1.06 6.39 -6.67
N VAL A 387 -1.18 5.05 -6.71
CA VAL A 387 -0.43 4.14 -7.58
C VAL A 387 -1.42 3.23 -8.30
N PRO A 388 -1.35 3.09 -9.64
CA PRO A 388 -2.24 2.20 -10.39
C PRO A 388 -2.03 0.74 -9.97
N LEU A 389 -3.04 -0.08 -10.24
CA LEU A 389 -2.94 -1.53 -10.09
C LEU A 389 -1.97 -2.11 -11.13
N THR A 390 -1.26 -3.16 -10.76
CA THR A 390 -0.59 -4.02 -11.73
C THR A 390 -1.61 -4.76 -12.59
N GLY A 391 -1.20 -5.26 -13.75
CA GLY A 391 -2.10 -6.04 -14.61
C GLY A 391 -2.68 -7.28 -13.89
N GLU A 392 -1.87 -7.91 -13.05
CA GLU A 392 -2.26 -9.08 -12.26
C GLU A 392 -3.28 -8.74 -11.16
N GLU A 393 -3.08 -7.62 -10.45
CA GLU A 393 -4.02 -7.13 -9.44
C GLU A 393 -5.37 -6.73 -10.06
N ALA A 394 -5.32 -6.05 -11.21
CA ALA A 394 -6.53 -5.67 -11.94
C ALA A 394 -7.32 -6.91 -12.40
N ALA A 395 -6.65 -7.88 -13.02
CA ALA A 395 -7.26 -9.14 -13.43
C ALA A 395 -7.87 -9.90 -12.26
N TYR A 396 -7.19 -9.92 -11.09
CA TYR A 396 -7.70 -10.53 -9.88
C TYR A 396 -8.96 -9.84 -9.34
N ILE A 397 -8.98 -8.52 -9.34
CA ILE A 397 -10.15 -7.73 -8.92
C ILE A 397 -11.33 -8.01 -9.85
N ASP A 398 -11.12 -7.97 -11.18
CA ASP A 398 -12.16 -8.22 -12.16
C ASP A 398 -12.73 -9.64 -12.04
N TYR A 399 -11.87 -10.63 -11.79
CA TYR A 399 -12.28 -12.01 -11.54
C TYR A 399 -13.16 -12.11 -10.27
N GLN A 400 -12.72 -11.53 -9.16
CA GLN A 400 -13.47 -11.55 -7.89
C GLN A 400 -14.81 -10.80 -8.02
N ASP A 401 -14.83 -9.68 -8.72
CA ASP A 401 -16.06 -8.94 -8.99
C ASP A 401 -17.02 -9.73 -9.92
N SER A 402 -16.50 -10.57 -10.83
CA SER A 402 -17.31 -11.47 -11.65
C SER A 402 -17.92 -12.61 -10.82
N ILE A 403 -17.15 -13.23 -9.93
CA ILE A 403 -17.65 -14.24 -8.99
C ILE A 403 -18.75 -13.66 -8.11
N LYS A 404 -18.50 -12.47 -7.54
CA LYS A 404 -19.50 -11.79 -6.70
C LYS A 404 -20.82 -11.56 -7.46
N ARG A 405 -20.74 -11.13 -8.73
CA ARG A 405 -21.93 -10.96 -9.59
C ARG A 405 -22.68 -12.25 -9.81
N VAL A 406 -21.97 -13.36 -10.07
CA VAL A 406 -22.59 -14.69 -10.23
C VAL A 406 -23.26 -15.10 -8.93
N HIS A 407 -22.55 -15.05 -7.79
CA HIS A 407 -23.06 -15.47 -6.48
C HIS A 407 -24.22 -14.63 -5.96
N THR A 408 -24.35 -13.38 -6.40
CA THR A 408 -25.48 -12.51 -6.04
C THR A 408 -26.61 -12.55 -7.05
N SER A 409 -26.45 -13.25 -8.18
CA SER A 409 -27.48 -13.38 -9.19
C SER A 409 -28.66 -14.19 -8.66
N LYS A 410 -29.89 -13.82 -9.06
CA LYS A 410 -31.10 -14.53 -8.66
C LYS A 410 -31.02 -16.01 -9.04
N VAL A 411 -30.56 -16.32 -10.25
CA VAL A 411 -30.45 -17.69 -10.77
C VAL A 411 -29.55 -18.56 -9.90
N TYR A 412 -28.38 -18.04 -9.49
CA TYR A 412 -27.45 -18.75 -8.60
C TYR A 412 -28.06 -18.96 -7.21
N LEU A 413 -28.65 -17.91 -6.65
CA LEU A 413 -29.30 -18.00 -5.33
C LEU A 413 -30.48 -18.97 -5.32
N ASP A 414 -31.33 -18.97 -6.36
CA ASP A 414 -32.44 -19.91 -6.51
C ASP A 414 -31.94 -21.36 -6.66
N SER A 415 -30.81 -21.56 -7.37
CA SER A 415 -30.16 -22.88 -7.50
C SER A 415 -29.67 -23.42 -6.14
N ILE A 416 -28.95 -22.59 -5.37
CA ILE A 416 -28.50 -22.96 -4.01
C ILE A 416 -29.71 -23.23 -3.10
N ASP A 417 -30.72 -22.38 -3.14
CA ASP A 417 -31.91 -22.54 -2.32
C ASP A 417 -32.67 -23.85 -2.67
N SER A 418 -32.72 -24.21 -3.95
CA SER A 418 -33.33 -25.48 -4.38
C SER A 418 -32.61 -26.69 -3.80
N VAL A 419 -31.26 -26.69 -3.81
CA VAL A 419 -30.42 -27.75 -3.21
C VAL A 419 -30.58 -27.78 -1.69
N PHE A 420 -30.53 -26.60 -1.04
CA PHE A 420 -30.68 -26.48 0.41
C PHE A 420 -32.05 -26.93 0.88
N ASN A 421 -33.10 -26.56 0.17
CA ASN A 421 -34.50 -26.90 0.49
C ASN A 421 -34.86 -28.33 0.18
N LYS A 422 -34.01 -29.11 -0.51
CA LYS A 422 -34.24 -30.52 -0.85
C LYS A 422 -34.26 -31.36 0.42
N ILE A 423 -35.44 -31.88 0.75
CA ILE A 423 -35.64 -32.75 1.90
C ILE A 423 -35.29 -34.16 1.49
N THR A 424 -34.34 -34.79 2.18
CA THR A 424 -34.03 -36.23 2.03
C THR A 424 -34.36 -36.97 3.31
N PHE A 425 -34.63 -38.27 3.22
CA PHE A 425 -34.94 -39.09 4.38
C PHE A 425 -33.83 -39.05 5.43
N LEU A 426 -32.57 -39.04 4.98
CA LEU A 426 -31.39 -38.90 5.87
C LEU A 426 -31.34 -37.55 6.61
N LYS A 427 -31.67 -36.45 5.94
CA LYS A 427 -31.78 -35.13 6.59
C LYS A 427 -32.90 -35.11 7.62
N LEU A 428 -34.06 -35.69 7.28
CA LEU A 428 -35.21 -35.74 8.17
C LEU A 428 -34.93 -36.58 9.44
N ALA A 429 -34.25 -37.73 9.26
CA ALA A 429 -34.06 -38.71 10.35
C ALA A 429 -32.82 -38.43 11.21
N TRP A 430 -31.76 -37.82 10.66
CA TRP A 430 -30.44 -37.78 11.32
C TRP A 430 -29.80 -36.43 11.44
N SER A 431 -29.73 -35.65 10.36
CA SER A 431 -28.97 -34.37 10.36
C SER A 431 -29.80 -33.11 10.51
N GLY A 432 -31.14 -33.27 10.53
CA GLY A 432 -32.01 -32.09 10.45
C GLY A 432 -32.10 -31.53 9.02
N PHE A 433 -33.02 -30.62 8.80
CA PHE A 433 -33.14 -29.90 7.53
C PHE A 433 -33.53 -28.44 7.76
N GLY A 434 -33.15 -27.61 6.79
CA GLY A 434 -33.61 -26.22 6.73
C GLY A 434 -34.40 -25.97 5.45
N HIS A 435 -35.29 -24.98 5.51
CA HIS A 435 -35.97 -24.45 4.35
C HIS A 435 -35.84 -22.93 4.34
N ILE A 436 -35.24 -22.41 3.28
CA ILE A 436 -35.04 -20.97 3.09
C ILE A 436 -36.02 -20.45 2.02
N ASN A 437 -36.66 -19.33 2.29
CA ASN A 437 -37.44 -18.57 1.32
C ASN A 437 -36.95 -17.11 1.37
N ARG A 438 -36.15 -16.70 0.39
CA ARG A 438 -35.54 -15.36 0.35
C ARG A 438 -36.56 -14.26 0.04
N GLU A 439 -37.59 -14.55 -0.75
CA GLU A 439 -38.65 -13.56 -1.05
C GLU A 439 -39.43 -13.17 0.21
N LYS A 440 -39.74 -14.18 1.05
CA LYS A 440 -40.44 -13.96 2.33
C LYS A 440 -39.50 -13.68 3.48
N LYS A 441 -38.16 -13.68 3.26
CA LYS A 441 -37.11 -13.53 4.30
C LYS A 441 -37.31 -14.48 5.48
N THR A 442 -37.68 -15.73 5.22
CA THR A 442 -37.95 -16.74 6.25
C THR A 442 -36.95 -17.90 6.12
N LEU A 443 -36.45 -18.36 7.24
CA LEU A 443 -35.64 -19.56 7.40
C LEU A 443 -36.32 -20.46 8.42
N TRP A 444 -36.59 -21.68 8.04
CA TRP A 444 -37.12 -22.75 8.93
C TRP A 444 -36.02 -23.76 9.13
N SER A 445 -35.82 -24.21 10.35
CA SER A 445 -34.93 -25.32 10.65
C SER A 445 -35.65 -26.34 11.50
N PHE A 446 -35.40 -27.63 11.22
CA PHE A 446 -35.83 -28.75 12.02
C PHE A 446 -34.59 -29.56 12.39
N ASP A 447 -34.34 -29.65 13.69
CA ASP A 447 -33.28 -30.47 14.25
C ASP A 447 -33.92 -31.65 14.96
N PRO A 448 -33.65 -32.91 14.52
CA PRO A 448 -34.19 -34.08 15.20
C PRO A 448 -33.61 -34.14 16.63
N ALA A 449 -34.48 -34.35 17.60
CA ALA A 449 -34.13 -34.40 19.03
C ALA A 449 -33.32 -35.67 19.44
N ILE A 450 -32.72 -36.36 18.50
CA ILE A 450 -31.87 -37.54 18.75
C ILE A 450 -30.43 -37.04 18.85
N GLY A 451 -30.09 -36.45 20.02
CA GLY A 451 -28.70 -36.27 20.40
C GLY A 451 -28.08 -37.61 20.76
N LEU A 452 -27.09 -38.06 19.99
CA LEU A 452 -26.15 -39.10 20.40
C LEU A 452 -24.99 -38.48 21.18
#